data_e51fa310f0a2f26cc1551fb5722dd470
#
_entry.id   e51fa310f0a2f26cc1551fb5722dd470
#
_cell.length_a   1.000
_cell.length_b   1.000
_cell.length_c   1.000
_cell.angle_alpha   90.00
_cell.angle_beta   90.00
_cell.angle_gamma   90.00
#
_symmetry.space_group_name_H-M   'P 1'
#
loop_
_entity.id
_entity.type
_entity.pdbx_description
1 polymer ?
#
loop_
_entity_poly.entity_id
_entity_poly.type
_entity_poly.pdbx_seq_one_letter_code
_entity_poly.pdbx_strand_id
1 'polypeptide(L)'
;SSAASDVYKRQIYIDIERKLQEGKKVLFVGLPCQVAALKNFSRNQDNLYTVDLICHGSPSPELLKMYLKEKSVDIEELEGLNFREKTSFGLRSVGKNNGFPRIVDMYTYAFLKSIDYTENCYSCRYASQSRVSDISLGDSWGSELSEEEKKKGISLVLCQTKKGEELLKKSNVELFDADITRAVSYTH
;
A
#
# COMPACT_ATOMS: atom_id res chain seq x y z
N SER A 1 7.03 13.55 13.31
CA SER A 1 7.90 12.72 14.12
C SER A 1 7.39 11.28 14.15
N SER A 2 8.27 10.29 14.11
CA SER A 2 7.93 8.87 14.14
C SER A 2 7.04 8.49 15.34
N ALA A 3 7.27 9.08 16.49
CA ALA A 3 6.52 8.83 17.72
C ALA A 3 5.02 9.15 17.60
N ALA A 4 4.63 10.25 16.99
CA ALA A 4 3.22 10.61 16.80
C ALA A 4 2.50 9.62 15.87
N SER A 5 3.16 9.17 14.80
CA SER A 5 2.64 8.14 13.90
C SER A 5 2.43 6.80 14.60
N ASP A 6 3.33 6.42 15.51
CA ASP A 6 3.23 5.15 16.25
C ASP A 6 2.12 5.19 17.30
N VAL A 7 1.92 6.33 17.97
CA VAL A 7 0.81 6.52 18.91
C VAL A 7 -0.53 6.40 18.16
N TYR A 8 -0.67 7.05 17.01
CA TYR A 8 -1.89 6.99 16.20
C TYR A 8 -2.20 5.56 15.72
N LYS A 9 -1.21 4.81 15.26
CA LYS A 9 -1.38 3.42 14.83
C LYS A 9 -1.83 2.52 15.98
N ARG A 10 -1.25 2.68 17.17
CA ARG A 10 -1.66 1.93 18.36
C ARG A 10 -3.11 2.22 18.75
N GLN A 11 -3.53 3.48 18.65
CA GLN A 11 -4.91 3.87 18.95
C GLN A 11 -5.91 3.16 18.03
N ILE A 12 -5.61 3.05 16.73
CA ILE A 12 -6.44 2.34 15.76
C ILE A 12 -6.61 0.87 16.16
N TYR A 13 -5.55 0.19 16.60
CA TYR A 13 -5.64 -1.22 17.00
C TYR A 13 -6.50 -1.41 18.26
N ILE A 14 -6.42 -0.50 19.21
CA ILE A 14 -7.28 -0.49 20.41
C ILE A 14 -8.75 -0.30 20.02
N ASP A 15 -9.03 0.63 19.14
CA ASP A 15 -10.40 0.88 18.68
C ASP A 15 -10.98 -0.31 17.89
N ILE A 16 -10.16 -0.98 17.08
CA ILE A 16 -10.53 -2.22 16.39
C ILE A 16 -10.86 -3.30 17.41
N GLU A 17 -9.98 -3.56 18.37
CA GLU A 17 -10.18 -4.59 19.39
C GLU A 17 -11.48 -4.37 20.17
N ARG A 18 -11.76 -3.12 20.56
CA ARG A 18 -13.03 -2.76 21.22
C ARG A 18 -14.23 -3.09 20.36
N LYS A 19 -14.21 -2.78 19.06
CA LYS A 19 -15.30 -3.09 18.13
C LYS A 19 -15.50 -4.61 17.96
N LEU A 20 -14.41 -5.36 17.91
CA LEU A 20 -14.45 -6.81 17.84
C LEU A 20 -15.06 -7.43 19.11
N GLN A 21 -14.73 -6.89 20.30
CA GLN A 21 -15.32 -7.30 21.58
C GLN A 21 -16.82 -6.97 21.65
N GLU A 22 -17.27 -5.91 20.99
CA GLU A 22 -18.69 -5.59 20.81
C GLU A 22 -19.41 -6.52 19.79
N GLY A 23 -18.72 -7.52 19.25
CA GLY A 23 -19.26 -8.43 18.24
C GLY A 23 -19.40 -7.84 16.83
N LYS A 24 -18.85 -6.65 16.59
CA LYS A 24 -18.91 -6.01 15.28
C LYS A 24 -17.94 -6.63 14.30
N LYS A 25 -18.35 -6.71 13.03
CA LYS A 25 -17.45 -7.05 11.93
C LYS A 25 -16.60 -5.84 11.57
N VAL A 26 -15.30 -6.04 11.47
CA VAL A 26 -14.33 -4.99 11.14
C VAL A 26 -13.53 -5.40 9.91
N LEU A 27 -13.45 -4.51 8.92
CA LEU A 27 -12.53 -4.62 7.80
C LEU A 27 -11.36 -3.67 8.04
N PHE A 28 -10.15 -4.23 8.09
CA PHE A 28 -8.92 -3.46 8.17
C PHE A 28 -8.16 -3.56 6.84
N VAL A 29 -7.82 -2.40 6.28
CA VAL A 29 -6.99 -2.29 5.08
C VAL A 29 -5.68 -1.61 5.44
N GLY A 30 -4.55 -2.23 5.12
CA GLY A 30 -3.24 -1.67 5.46
C GLY A 30 -2.09 -2.33 4.74
N LEU A 31 -0.87 -1.98 5.13
CA LEU A 31 0.32 -2.67 4.64
C LEU A 31 0.44 -4.05 5.29
N PRO A 32 1.13 -5.02 4.66
CA PRO A 32 1.26 -6.38 5.22
C PRO A 32 1.80 -6.42 6.65
N CYS A 33 2.80 -5.59 6.94
CA CYS A 33 3.36 -5.48 8.29
C CYS A 33 2.37 -4.87 9.31
N GLN A 34 1.48 -3.98 8.87
CA GLN A 34 0.42 -3.42 9.71
C GLN A 34 -0.68 -4.46 9.99
N VAL A 35 -1.08 -5.23 8.97
CA VAL A 35 -2.01 -6.34 9.14
C VAL A 35 -1.44 -7.38 10.11
N ALA A 36 -0.17 -7.76 9.95
CA ALA A 36 0.51 -8.68 10.86
C ALA A 36 0.53 -8.17 12.30
N ALA A 37 0.85 -6.89 12.49
CA ALA A 37 0.85 -6.26 13.81
C ALA A 37 -0.56 -6.26 14.44
N LEU A 38 -1.60 -5.93 13.67
CA LEU A 38 -2.98 -5.98 14.14
C LEU A 38 -3.39 -7.41 14.54
N LYS A 39 -3.10 -8.41 13.71
CA LYS A 39 -3.43 -9.81 14.01
C LYS A 39 -2.71 -10.33 15.25
N ASN A 40 -1.48 -9.91 15.49
CA ASN A 40 -0.75 -10.23 16.73
C ASN A 40 -1.30 -9.50 17.96
N PHE A 41 -1.88 -8.32 17.77
CA PHE A 41 -2.49 -7.53 18.83
C PHE A 41 -3.89 -8.04 19.20
N SER A 42 -4.70 -8.39 18.19
CA SER A 42 -6.09 -8.79 18.40
C SER A 42 -6.22 -10.20 18.93
N ARG A 43 -7.04 -10.36 19.98
CA ARG A 43 -7.35 -11.64 20.63
C ARG A 43 -8.47 -12.40 19.94
N ASN A 44 -9.42 -11.68 19.33
CA ASN A 44 -10.54 -12.25 18.59
C ASN A 44 -10.47 -11.84 17.11
N GLN A 45 -10.24 -12.81 16.24
CA GLN A 45 -10.09 -12.60 14.80
C GLN A 45 -11.28 -13.08 13.97
N ASP A 46 -12.32 -13.64 14.59
CA ASP A 46 -13.46 -14.23 13.86
C ASP A 46 -14.19 -13.18 13.02
N ASN A 47 -14.41 -12.00 13.58
CA ASN A 47 -15.06 -10.87 12.93
C ASN A 47 -14.07 -9.87 12.31
N LEU A 48 -12.77 -10.17 12.33
CA LEU A 48 -11.74 -9.32 11.71
C LEU A 48 -11.47 -9.80 10.29
N TYR A 49 -11.77 -8.96 9.31
CA TYR A 49 -11.43 -9.14 7.90
C TYR A 49 -10.24 -8.25 7.58
N THR A 50 -9.28 -8.76 6.85
CA THR A 50 -8.03 -8.04 6.58
C THR A 50 -7.70 -8.04 5.09
N VAL A 51 -7.34 -6.85 4.60
CA VAL A 51 -6.85 -6.65 3.24
C VAL A 51 -5.50 -5.98 3.32
N ASP A 52 -4.49 -6.55 2.68
CA ASP A 52 -3.22 -5.86 2.54
C ASP A 52 -2.96 -5.41 1.09
N LEU A 53 -2.02 -4.49 0.96
CA LEU A 53 -1.54 -4.01 -0.33
C LEU A 53 -0.21 -4.67 -0.66
N ILE A 54 0.01 -5.01 -1.92
CA ILE A 54 1.33 -5.38 -2.41
C ILE A 54 2.24 -4.17 -2.24
N CYS A 55 3.16 -4.27 -1.29
CA CYS A 55 3.99 -3.16 -0.84
C CYS A 55 5.40 -3.29 -1.42
N HIS A 56 5.84 -2.25 -2.10
CA HIS A 56 7.17 -2.17 -2.70
C HIS A 56 8.27 -1.87 -1.65
N GLY A 57 7.93 -1.15 -0.59
CA GLY A 57 8.84 -0.70 0.48
C GLY A 57 8.43 0.67 0.99
N SER A 58 9.15 1.21 1.95
CA SER A 58 8.88 2.53 2.50
C SER A 58 10.19 3.29 2.72
N PRO A 59 10.41 4.40 2.03
CA PRO A 59 11.53 5.29 2.32
C PRO A 59 11.34 6.04 3.63
N SER A 60 12.43 6.59 4.16
CA SER A 60 12.38 7.47 5.31
C SER A 60 11.71 8.80 4.96
N PRO A 61 10.78 9.31 5.79
CA PRO A 61 10.23 10.65 5.61
C PRO A 61 11.31 11.75 5.64
N GLU A 62 12.39 11.54 6.38
CA GLU A 62 13.49 12.51 6.45
C GLU A 62 14.23 12.61 5.10
N LEU A 63 14.37 11.50 4.38
CA LEU A 63 14.95 11.52 3.04
C LEU A 63 14.14 12.39 2.08
N LEU A 64 12.82 12.29 2.13
CA LEU A 64 11.94 13.15 1.33
C LEU A 64 12.14 14.62 1.68
N LYS A 65 12.17 14.96 2.97
CA LYS A 65 12.43 16.35 3.40
C LYS A 65 13.77 16.88 2.93
N MET A 66 14.82 16.06 3.02
CA MET A 66 16.15 16.42 2.51
C MET A 66 16.13 16.67 1.00
N TYR A 67 15.48 15.80 0.24
CA TYR A 67 15.35 15.95 -1.20
C TYR A 67 14.59 17.22 -1.59
N LEU A 68 13.45 17.49 -0.93
CA LEU A 68 12.66 18.71 -1.16
C LEU A 68 13.48 19.96 -0.87
N LYS A 69 14.22 19.96 0.25
CA LYS A 69 15.12 21.07 0.62
C LYS A 69 16.22 21.29 -0.41
N GLU A 70 16.83 20.23 -0.94
CA GLU A 70 17.82 20.32 -2.03
C GLU A 70 17.22 20.98 -3.28
N LYS A 71 15.95 20.71 -3.56
CA LYS A 71 15.22 21.33 -4.69
C LYS A 71 14.66 22.72 -4.36
N SER A 72 15.02 23.30 -3.21
CA SER A 72 14.51 24.60 -2.75
C SER A 72 12.97 24.63 -2.63
N VAL A 73 12.37 23.49 -2.29
CA VAL A 73 10.92 23.35 -2.04
C VAL A 73 10.70 23.29 -0.54
N ASP A 74 9.94 24.26 -0.02
CA ASP A 74 9.52 24.23 1.38
C ASP A 74 8.28 23.34 1.53
N ILE A 75 8.37 22.32 2.36
CA ILE A 75 7.29 21.39 2.62
C ILE A 75 6.09 22.07 3.30
N GLU A 76 6.31 23.12 4.07
CA GLU A 76 5.26 23.87 4.77
C GLU A 76 4.43 24.74 3.80
N GLU A 77 4.99 25.04 2.62
CA GLU A 77 4.29 25.80 1.57
C GLU A 77 3.52 24.90 0.61
N LEU A 78 3.63 23.58 0.73
CA LEU A 78 2.95 22.64 -0.15
C LEU A 78 1.50 22.40 0.33
N GLU A 79 0.54 22.57 -0.57
CA GLU A 79 -0.84 22.15 -0.35
C GLU A 79 -1.00 20.64 -0.43
N GLY A 80 -0.07 19.96 -1.12
CA GLY A 80 -0.01 18.52 -1.24
C GLY A 80 1.16 18.04 -2.09
N LEU A 81 1.44 16.75 -2.01
CA LEU A 81 2.48 16.09 -2.76
C LEU A 81 1.96 14.75 -3.29
N ASN A 82 1.97 14.60 -4.61
CA ASN A 82 1.58 13.36 -5.28
C ASN A 82 2.84 12.59 -5.72
N PHE A 83 2.85 11.29 -5.49
CA PHE A 83 3.92 10.37 -5.91
C PHE A 83 3.57 9.62 -7.20
N ARG A 84 2.32 9.70 -7.61
CA ARG A 84 1.82 9.05 -8.82
C ARG A 84 0.70 9.88 -9.43
N GLU A 85 0.70 9.98 -10.75
CA GLU A 85 -0.42 10.52 -11.52
C GLU A 85 -0.80 9.53 -12.61
N LYS A 86 -2.00 8.94 -12.52
CA LYS A 86 -2.47 7.86 -13.38
C LYS A 86 -1.47 6.69 -13.40
N THR A 87 -0.80 6.48 -14.52
CA THR A 87 0.20 5.41 -14.73
C THR A 87 1.64 5.87 -14.57
N SER A 88 1.88 7.19 -14.36
CA SER A 88 3.22 7.77 -14.25
C SER A 88 3.62 7.95 -12.80
N PHE A 89 4.76 7.39 -12.41
CA PHE A 89 5.40 7.64 -11.12
C PHE A 89 6.26 8.89 -11.19
N GLY A 90 6.25 9.68 -10.12
CA GLY A 90 7.05 10.90 -9.99
C GLY A 90 6.47 11.84 -8.95
N LEU A 91 7.34 12.64 -8.33
CA LEU A 91 6.92 13.66 -7.39
C LEU A 91 6.27 14.83 -8.12
N ARG A 92 5.12 15.24 -7.64
CA ARG A 92 4.39 16.41 -8.10
C ARG A 92 3.84 17.20 -6.94
N SER A 93 4.20 18.47 -6.86
CA SER A 93 3.62 19.38 -5.89
C SER A 93 2.22 19.82 -6.34
N VAL A 94 1.33 19.98 -5.36
CA VAL A 94 0.01 20.62 -5.52
C VAL A 94 0.11 22.00 -4.88
N GLY A 95 -0.38 23.05 -5.56
CA GLY A 95 -0.32 24.44 -5.10
C GLY A 95 0.46 25.38 -6.00
N LYS A 96 0.83 26.54 -5.47
CA LYS A 96 1.45 27.64 -6.25
C LYS A 96 2.82 27.30 -6.84
N ASN A 97 3.54 26.35 -6.25
CA ASN A 97 4.88 25.93 -6.71
C ASN A 97 4.80 24.66 -7.55
N ASN A 98 4.45 24.78 -8.81
CA ASN A 98 4.48 23.69 -9.79
C ASN A 98 5.92 23.29 -10.18
N GLY A 99 6.84 23.24 -9.23
CA GLY A 99 8.29 23.19 -9.45
C GLY A 99 8.91 21.85 -9.80
N PHE A 100 8.16 20.75 -9.82
CA PHE A 100 8.72 19.44 -10.22
C PHE A 100 8.50 19.19 -11.71
N PRO A 101 9.57 19.03 -12.49
CA PRO A 101 9.44 18.67 -13.91
C PRO A 101 8.80 17.29 -14.04
N ARG A 102 8.11 17.06 -15.17
CA ARG A 102 7.43 15.79 -15.53
C ARG A 102 8.36 14.58 -15.72
N ILE A 103 9.63 14.73 -15.44
CA ILE A 103 10.67 13.71 -15.60
C ILE A 103 10.74 12.92 -14.28
N VAL A 104 11.00 11.62 -14.36
CA VAL A 104 11.25 10.77 -13.18
C VAL A 104 12.34 11.44 -12.36
N ASP A 105 11.98 11.95 -11.20
CA ASP A 105 12.91 12.58 -10.28
C ASP A 105 13.77 11.52 -9.57
N MET A 106 14.93 11.95 -9.03
CA MET A 106 15.88 11.03 -8.40
C MET A 106 15.32 10.34 -7.15
N TYR A 107 14.40 10.99 -6.43
CA TYR A 107 13.74 10.37 -5.27
C TYR A 107 12.85 9.20 -5.72
N THR A 108 11.98 9.44 -6.71
CA THR A 108 11.14 8.38 -7.28
C THR A 108 11.98 7.27 -7.92
N TYR A 109 13.07 7.65 -8.62
CA TYR A 109 13.98 6.67 -9.21
C TYR A 109 14.62 5.77 -8.13
N ALA A 110 15.12 6.35 -7.05
CA ALA A 110 15.71 5.60 -5.94
C ALA A 110 14.68 4.65 -5.30
N PHE A 111 13.44 5.12 -5.11
CA PHE A 111 12.33 4.30 -4.62
C PHE A 111 12.04 3.12 -5.55
N LEU A 112 11.85 3.36 -6.84
CA LEU A 112 11.55 2.31 -7.83
C LEU A 112 12.72 1.31 -7.99
N LYS A 113 13.94 1.71 -7.67
CA LYS A 113 15.13 0.85 -7.65
C LYS A 113 15.40 0.22 -6.29
N SER A 114 14.52 0.42 -5.31
CA SER A 114 14.68 -0.13 -3.96
C SER A 114 15.96 0.31 -3.25
N ILE A 115 16.45 1.53 -3.51
CA ILE A 115 17.72 2.04 -2.99
C ILE A 115 17.53 2.76 -1.64
N ASP A 116 16.36 3.37 -1.44
CA ASP A 116 16.08 4.32 -0.36
C ASP A 116 15.14 3.80 0.73
N TYR A 117 14.99 2.49 0.84
CA TYR A 117 14.11 1.90 1.84
C TYR A 117 14.65 2.05 3.26
N THR A 118 13.73 2.06 4.22
CA THR A 118 14.09 1.81 5.62
C THR A 118 14.64 0.39 5.78
N GLU A 119 15.56 0.20 6.73
CA GLU A 119 16.27 -1.05 6.97
C GLU A 119 15.35 -2.28 7.03
N ASN A 120 14.23 -2.14 7.74
CA ASN A 120 13.25 -3.22 7.91
C ASN A 120 12.60 -3.68 6.60
N CYS A 121 12.60 -2.84 5.56
CA CYS A 121 11.98 -3.18 4.28
C CYS A 121 12.90 -4.04 3.41
N TYR A 122 14.22 -3.93 3.55
CA TYR A 122 15.17 -4.77 2.82
C TYR A 122 15.10 -6.25 3.22
N SER A 123 14.76 -6.53 4.47
CA SER A 123 14.59 -7.89 4.99
C SER A 123 13.13 -8.22 5.33
N CYS A 124 12.19 -7.64 4.57
CA CYS A 124 10.77 -7.76 4.85
C CYS A 124 10.26 -9.19 4.67
N ARG A 125 9.84 -9.84 5.77
CA ARG A 125 9.28 -11.20 5.74
C ARG A 125 7.93 -11.31 5.01
N TYR A 126 7.30 -10.17 4.74
CA TYR A 126 6.01 -10.10 4.04
C TYR A 126 6.16 -9.84 2.55
N ALA A 127 7.39 -9.72 2.03
CA ALA A 127 7.70 -9.66 0.61
C ALA A 127 7.62 -11.07 0.00
N SER A 128 6.42 -11.66 0.03
CA SER A 128 6.15 -13.00 -0.49
C SER A 128 4.72 -13.08 -1.02
N GLN A 129 4.41 -14.15 -1.77
CA GLN A 129 3.05 -14.42 -2.25
C GLN A 129 2.12 -14.87 -1.12
N SER A 130 2.65 -15.62 -0.15
CA SER A 130 1.89 -16.04 1.03
C SER A 130 1.92 -14.96 2.08
N ARG A 131 0.77 -14.42 2.42
CA ARG A 131 0.61 -13.30 3.34
C ARG A 131 -0.34 -13.60 4.48
N VAL A 132 -0.29 -12.78 5.50
CA VAL A 132 -1.09 -12.95 6.72
C VAL A 132 -2.51 -12.39 6.61
N SER A 133 -2.79 -11.56 5.62
CA SER A 133 -4.11 -10.99 5.36
C SER A 133 -5.10 -12.03 4.81
N ASP A 134 -6.37 -11.66 4.69
CA ASP A 134 -7.37 -12.50 4.04
C ASP A 134 -7.34 -12.30 2.52
N ILE A 135 -7.07 -11.06 2.08
CA ILE A 135 -6.93 -10.67 0.67
C ILE A 135 -5.71 -9.77 0.54
N SER A 136 -4.92 -9.96 -0.53
CA SER A 136 -3.89 -9.02 -0.96
C SER A 136 -4.29 -8.35 -2.26
N LEU A 137 -4.17 -7.03 -2.33
CA LEU A 137 -4.45 -6.23 -3.51
C LEU A 137 -3.18 -5.60 -4.06
N GLY A 138 -3.09 -5.49 -5.36
CA GLY A 138 -1.99 -4.82 -6.03
C GLY A 138 -2.36 -4.31 -7.41
N ASP A 139 -1.45 -3.57 -8.04
CA ASP A 139 -1.55 -3.22 -9.43
C ASP A 139 -1.43 -4.49 -10.29
N SER A 140 -2.25 -4.63 -11.31
CA SER A 140 -2.16 -5.74 -12.26
C SER A 140 -1.28 -5.36 -13.44
N TRP A 141 0.02 -5.55 -13.29
CA TRP A 141 0.98 -5.41 -14.39
C TRP A 141 0.97 -6.68 -15.23
N GLY A 142 0.93 -6.56 -16.55
CA GLY A 142 0.94 -7.72 -17.46
C GLY A 142 -0.39 -8.45 -17.61
N SER A 143 -1.51 -7.82 -17.26
CA SER A 143 -2.85 -8.34 -17.56
C SER A 143 -3.03 -8.59 -19.06
N GLU A 144 -3.68 -9.71 -19.41
CA GLU A 144 -4.03 -10.07 -20.80
C GLU A 144 -5.36 -9.47 -21.27
N LEU A 145 -6.03 -8.71 -20.40
CA LEU A 145 -7.27 -8.03 -20.73
C LEU A 145 -7.06 -6.97 -21.83
N SER A 146 -8.14 -6.58 -22.50
CA SER A 146 -8.10 -5.57 -23.55
C SER A 146 -7.54 -4.23 -23.06
N GLU A 147 -7.02 -3.42 -23.98
CA GLU A 147 -6.55 -2.08 -23.64
C GLU A 147 -7.67 -1.17 -23.10
N GLU A 148 -8.92 -1.44 -23.47
CA GLU A 148 -10.08 -0.71 -22.93
C GLU A 148 -10.30 -1.05 -21.45
N GLU A 149 -10.20 -2.32 -21.07
CA GLU A 149 -10.28 -2.75 -19.67
C GLU A 149 -9.10 -2.20 -18.85
N LYS A 150 -7.89 -2.30 -19.37
CA LYS A 150 -6.69 -1.76 -18.72
C LYS A 150 -6.80 -0.26 -18.44
N LYS A 151 -7.43 0.52 -19.34
CA LYS A 151 -7.65 1.96 -19.14
C LYS A 151 -8.60 2.28 -17.98
N LYS A 152 -9.52 1.38 -17.65
CA LYS A 152 -10.42 1.53 -16.49
C LYS A 152 -9.69 1.34 -15.17
N GLY A 153 -8.51 0.72 -15.18
CA GLY A 153 -7.74 0.29 -14.02
C GLY A 153 -8.10 -1.13 -13.59
N ILE A 154 -7.10 -1.96 -13.45
CA ILE A 154 -7.24 -3.36 -13.09
C ILE A 154 -6.40 -3.60 -11.83
N SER A 155 -7.00 -4.22 -10.83
CA SER A 155 -6.31 -4.63 -9.62
C SER A 155 -6.07 -6.13 -9.61
N LEU A 156 -4.88 -6.54 -9.20
CA LEU A 156 -4.59 -7.92 -8.85
C LEU A 156 -5.20 -8.23 -7.48
N VAL A 157 -5.87 -9.38 -7.37
CA VAL A 157 -6.46 -9.87 -6.12
C VAL A 157 -5.91 -11.26 -5.83
N LEU A 158 -5.26 -11.43 -4.69
CA LEU A 158 -4.80 -12.72 -4.17
C LEU A 158 -5.62 -13.08 -2.93
N CYS A 159 -6.43 -14.14 -3.00
CA CYS A 159 -7.13 -14.69 -1.85
C CYS A 159 -6.18 -15.55 -1.03
N GLN A 160 -5.96 -15.17 0.24
CA GLN A 160 -5.05 -15.87 1.15
C GLN A 160 -5.79 -16.86 2.07
N THR A 161 -7.07 -16.61 2.34
CA THR A 161 -7.88 -17.43 3.25
C THR A 161 -9.28 -17.68 2.69
N LYS A 162 -9.96 -18.71 3.21
CA LYS A 162 -11.40 -18.96 2.90
C LYS A 162 -12.28 -17.75 3.25
N LYS A 163 -11.96 -17.04 4.33
CA LYS A 163 -12.66 -15.81 4.74
C LYS A 163 -12.51 -14.71 3.70
N GLY A 164 -11.32 -14.56 3.11
CA GLY A 164 -11.07 -13.65 2.00
C GLY A 164 -11.86 -14.01 0.75
N GLU A 165 -11.91 -15.29 0.40
CA GLU A 165 -12.70 -15.78 -0.73
C GLU A 165 -14.20 -15.51 -0.55
N GLU A 166 -14.75 -15.76 0.65
CA GLU A 166 -16.15 -15.43 0.97
C GLU A 166 -16.44 -13.93 0.92
N LEU A 167 -15.50 -13.10 1.39
CA LEU A 167 -15.62 -11.65 1.30
C LEU A 167 -15.67 -11.19 -0.16
N LEU A 168 -14.79 -11.73 -1.00
CA LEU A 168 -14.72 -11.40 -2.41
C LEU A 168 -15.99 -11.85 -3.16
N LYS A 169 -16.51 -13.06 -2.89
CA LYS A 169 -17.77 -13.55 -3.48
C LYS A 169 -18.99 -12.70 -3.12
N LYS A 170 -18.97 -12.06 -1.95
CA LYS A 170 -20.05 -11.16 -1.51
C LYS A 170 -19.88 -9.72 -2.04
N SER A 171 -18.73 -9.39 -2.58
CA SER A 171 -18.49 -8.09 -3.21
C SER A 171 -19.08 -8.09 -4.63
N ASN A 172 -19.59 -6.95 -5.06
CA ASN A 172 -20.13 -6.79 -6.40
C ASN A 172 -19.01 -6.33 -7.36
N VAL A 173 -17.95 -7.15 -7.50
CA VAL A 173 -16.81 -6.87 -8.39
C VAL A 173 -16.78 -7.89 -9.52
N GLU A 174 -16.38 -7.45 -10.70
CA GLU A 174 -16.11 -8.31 -11.83
C GLU A 174 -14.72 -8.92 -11.68
N LEU A 175 -14.62 -10.24 -11.80
CA LEU A 175 -13.39 -10.99 -11.62
C LEU A 175 -12.99 -11.68 -12.90
N PHE A 176 -11.70 -11.65 -13.19
CA PHE A 176 -11.08 -12.34 -14.31
C PHE A 176 -9.98 -13.24 -13.76
N ASP A 177 -9.86 -14.44 -14.30
CA ASP A 177 -8.75 -15.33 -13.95
C ASP A 177 -7.42 -14.73 -14.41
N ALA A 178 -6.41 -14.86 -13.58
CA ALA A 178 -5.07 -14.36 -13.87
C ALA A 178 -4.00 -15.42 -13.58
N ASP A 179 -3.01 -15.50 -14.46
CA ASP A 179 -1.82 -16.30 -14.21
C ASP A 179 -0.96 -15.62 -13.15
N ILE A 180 -0.87 -16.26 -11.98
CA ILE A 180 -0.11 -15.76 -10.84
C ILE A 180 1.37 -15.53 -11.18
N THR A 181 1.95 -16.34 -12.06
CA THR A 181 3.37 -16.22 -12.41
C THR A 181 3.65 -14.92 -13.15
N ARG A 182 2.72 -14.46 -13.98
CA ARG A 182 2.79 -13.18 -14.68
C ARG A 182 2.43 -12.01 -13.77
N ALA A 183 1.37 -12.19 -12.98
CA ALA A 183 0.88 -11.14 -12.09
C ALA A 183 1.92 -10.71 -11.03
N VAL A 184 2.77 -11.63 -10.57
CA VAL A 184 3.75 -11.40 -9.51
C VAL A 184 5.15 -11.07 -10.03
N SER A 185 5.47 -11.37 -11.28
CA SER A 185 6.81 -11.14 -11.86
C SER A 185 7.24 -9.66 -11.88
N TYR A 186 6.31 -8.74 -11.77
CA TYR A 186 6.57 -7.29 -11.80
C TYR A 186 6.56 -6.63 -10.41
N THR A 187 6.33 -7.39 -9.34
CA THR A 187 6.25 -6.83 -7.98
C THR A 187 7.55 -6.92 -7.19
N HIS A 188 8.60 -7.54 -7.77
CA HIS A 188 9.94 -7.64 -7.16
C HIS A 188 11.03 -7.69 -8.22
#